data_498b04e8b410aa0fa825cd88e9c95d29
#
_entry.id   498b04e8b410aa0fa825cd88e9c95d29
#
_cell.length_a   1.000
_cell.length_b   1.000
_cell.length_c   1.000
_cell.angle_alpha   90.00
_cell.angle_beta   90.00
_cell.angle_gamma   90.00
#
_symmetry.space_group_name_H-M   'P 1'
#
loop_
_entity.id
_entity.type
_entity.pdbx_description
1 polymer ?
#
loop_
_entity_poly.entity_id
_entity_poly.type
_entity_poly.pdbx_seq_one_letter_code
_entity_poly.pdbx_strand_id
1 'polypeptide(L)'
;MSSALDAKPALSPLRQEFYRRLRDKNAAPLWEVLSDLVTPAPRPRCLPTHWKYDDMRPLLLESGGLITAQEAERRVLILENPGLIGLSQITQSLYAGLQLVLPGEAAPTHRHTPSALRFVMESQGGFTAVDGERTI
;
A
#
# COMPACT_ATOMS: atom_id res chain seq x y z
N MET A 1 -23.29 -7.93 -31.29
CA MET A 1 -22.17 -8.34 -32.16
C MET A 1 -20.94 -8.43 -31.27
N SER A 2 -20.57 -9.64 -30.91
CA SER A 2 -19.46 -9.94 -30.00
C SER A 2 -18.15 -9.74 -30.76
N SER A 3 -17.34 -8.76 -30.36
CA SER A 3 -15.97 -8.58 -30.83
C SER A 3 -15.15 -9.78 -30.36
N ALA A 4 -14.71 -10.62 -31.27
CA ALA A 4 -13.71 -11.64 -31.00
C ALA A 4 -12.47 -10.92 -30.48
N LEU A 5 -12.09 -11.21 -29.24
CA LEU A 5 -10.80 -10.83 -28.68
C LEU A 5 -9.70 -11.44 -29.55
N ASP A 6 -9.01 -10.61 -30.33
CA ASP A 6 -7.84 -11.00 -31.09
C ASP A 6 -6.79 -11.59 -30.13
N ALA A 7 -6.77 -12.90 -30.00
CA ALA A 7 -5.75 -13.59 -29.23
C ALA A 7 -4.40 -13.28 -29.90
N LYS A 8 -3.50 -12.66 -29.16
CA LYS A 8 -2.14 -12.33 -29.62
C LYS A 8 -1.50 -13.63 -30.17
N PRO A 9 -1.00 -13.65 -31.42
CA PRO A 9 -0.47 -14.88 -32.02
C PRO A 9 0.69 -15.43 -31.19
N ALA A 10 0.78 -16.75 -31.12
CA ALA A 10 1.86 -17.44 -30.41
C ALA A 10 3.24 -16.97 -30.93
N LEU A 11 4.14 -16.65 -30.00
CA LEU A 11 5.49 -16.22 -30.35
C LEU A 11 6.27 -17.33 -31.08
N SER A 12 6.94 -16.99 -32.15
CA SER A 12 7.84 -17.94 -32.83
C SER A 12 8.98 -18.38 -31.89
N PRO A 13 9.55 -19.58 -32.07
CA PRO A 13 10.67 -20.05 -31.26
C PRO A 13 11.87 -19.08 -31.25
N LEU A 14 12.19 -18.48 -32.40
CA LEU A 14 13.26 -17.48 -32.51
C LEU A 14 12.99 -16.22 -31.65
N ARG A 15 11.73 -15.80 -31.62
CA ARG A 15 11.34 -14.63 -30.83
C ARG A 15 11.34 -14.94 -29.33
N GLN A 16 10.93 -16.14 -28.94
CA GLN A 16 11.02 -16.61 -27.56
C GLN A 16 12.47 -16.64 -27.07
N GLU A 17 13.38 -17.19 -27.88
CA GLU A 17 14.81 -17.25 -27.55
C GLU A 17 15.43 -15.85 -27.48
N PHE A 18 15.07 -14.96 -28.40
CA PHE A 18 15.50 -13.57 -28.34
C PHE A 18 15.05 -12.88 -27.04
N TYR A 19 13.80 -13.08 -26.63
CA TYR A 19 13.29 -12.50 -25.38
C TYR A 19 13.95 -13.11 -24.15
N ARG A 20 14.31 -14.40 -24.19
CA ARG A 20 15.09 -15.01 -23.12
C ARG A 20 16.43 -14.29 -22.97
N ARG A 21 17.17 -14.09 -24.06
CA ARG A 21 18.46 -13.36 -24.04
C ARG A 21 18.33 -11.92 -23.56
N LEU A 22 17.23 -11.24 -23.87
CA LEU A 22 16.97 -9.91 -23.33
C LEU A 22 16.82 -9.95 -21.81
N ARG A 23 16.06 -10.89 -21.27
CA ARG A 23 15.90 -11.04 -19.81
C ARG A 23 17.23 -11.31 -19.11
N ASP A 24 18.10 -12.13 -19.70
CA ASP A 24 19.44 -12.41 -19.15
C ASP A 24 20.32 -11.13 -19.06
N LYS A 25 19.93 -10.08 -19.77
CA LYS A 25 20.59 -8.76 -19.76
C LYS A 25 19.77 -7.68 -19.04
N ASN A 26 18.73 -8.06 -18.29
CA ASN A 26 17.80 -7.15 -17.64
C ASN A 26 17.17 -6.14 -18.61
N ALA A 27 16.90 -6.56 -19.84
CA ALA A 27 16.25 -5.78 -20.88
C ALA A 27 14.88 -6.38 -21.25
N ALA A 28 13.95 -5.52 -21.62
CA ALA A 28 12.62 -5.92 -22.06
C ALA A 28 12.24 -5.22 -23.37
N PRO A 29 11.47 -5.88 -24.25
CA PRO A 29 11.03 -5.29 -25.51
C PRO A 29 9.89 -4.31 -25.28
N LEU A 30 10.12 -3.03 -25.55
CA LEU A 30 9.11 -1.98 -25.39
C LEU A 30 7.84 -2.26 -26.20
N TRP A 31 7.97 -2.78 -27.41
CA TRP A 31 6.83 -3.08 -28.30
C TRP A 31 5.82 -4.11 -27.75
N GLU A 32 6.20 -4.87 -26.73
CA GLU A 32 5.28 -5.79 -26.07
C GLU A 32 4.35 -5.09 -25.05
N VAL A 33 4.79 -3.93 -24.53
CA VAL A 33 4.11 -3.22 -23.45
C VAL A 33 3.84 -1.74 -23.79
N LEU A 34 4.14 -1.31 -25.01
CA LEU A 34 4.06 0.09 -25.43
C LEU A 34 2.66 0.68 -25.21
N SER A 35 1.61 -0.05 -25.56
CA SER A 35 0.23 0.39 -25.39
C SER A 35 -0.19 0.59 -23.94
N ASP A 36 0.47 -0.09 -23.03
CA ASP A 36 0.19 -0.01 -21.60
C ASP A 36 1.01 1.11 -20.92
N LEU A 37 2.21 1.37 -21.45
CA LEU A 37 3.09 2.42 -20.94
C LEU A 37 2.79 3.81 -21.51
N VAL A 38 2.38 3.88 -22.77
CA VAL A 38 2.09 5.13 -23.47
C VAL A 38 0.60 5.19 -23.80
N THR A 39 -0.16 5.70 -22.87
CA THR A 39 -1.61 5.84 -23.03
C THR A 39 -2.00 7.26 -23.44
N PRO A 40 -3.00 7.44 -24.32
CA PRO A 40 -3.44 8.78 -24.75
C PRO A 40 -4.09 9.61 -23.64
N ALA A 41 -4.49 8.95 -22.53
CA ALA A 41 -5.01 9.60 -21.34
C ALA A 41 -4.44 8.95 -20.09
N PRO A 42 -4.32 9.69 -18.96
CA PRO A 42 -3.91 9.10 -17.70
C PRO A 42 -4.79 7.91 -17.30
N ARG A 43 -4.18 6.83 -16.83
CA ARG A 43 -4.87 5.65 -16.28
C ARG A 43 -4.49 5.51 -14.80
N PRO A 44 -5.07 6.31 -13.89
CA PRO A 44 -4.77 6.19 -12.48
C PRO A 44 -5.24 4.82 -11.96
N ARG A 45 -4.39 4.16 -11.19
CA ARG A 45 -4.75 2.91 -10.50
C ARG A 45 -5.57 3.20 -9.25
N CYS A 46 -5.33 4.34 -8.62
CA CYS A 46 -6.06 4.77 -7.45
C CYS A 46 -7.47 5.21 -7.81
N LEU A 47 -8.43 4.82 -7.00
CA LEU A 47 -9.82 5.25 -7.09
C LEU A 47 -10.09 6.33 -6.03
N PRO A 48 -10.88 7.36 -6.33
CA PRO A 48 -11.34 8.31 -5.34
C PRO A 48 -12.04 7.57 -4.19
N THR A 49 -11.58 7.77 -2.97
CA THR A 49 -12.07 7.03 -1.81
C THR A 49 -12.04 7.91 -0.57
N HIS A 50 -13.01 7.73 0.30
CA HIS A 50 -13.13 8.43 1.56
C HIS A 50 -13.43 7.43 2.69
N TRP A 51 -12.62 7.44 3.73
CA TRP A 51 -12.83 6.68 4.95
C TRP A 51 -13.34 7.63 6.02
N LYS A 52 -14.62 7.49 6.38
CA LYS A 52 -15.18 8.28 7.48
C LYS A 52 -14.65 7.74 8.80
N TYR A 53 -14.21 8.65 9.66
CA TYR A 53 -13.69 8.25 10.96
C TYR A 53 -14.72 7.51 11.81
N ASP A 54 -15.98 7.93 11.76
CA ASP A 54 -17.08 7.30 12.50
C ASP A 54 -17.31 5.83 12.08
N ASP A 55 -17.03 5.49 10.82
CA ASP A 55 -17.11 4.12 10.32
C ASP A 55 -15.87 3.30 10.73
N MET A 56 -14.71 3.92 10.75
CA MET A 56 -13.43 3.26 11.03
C MET A 56 -13.14 3.10 12.53
N ARG A 57 -13.58 4.06 13.34
CA ARG A 57 -13.31 4.08 14.79
C ARG A 57 -13.80 2.82 15.52
N PRO A 58 -15.03 2.33 15.31
CA PRO A 58 -15.50 1.09 15.95
C PRO A 58 -14.61 -0.11 15.63
N LEU A 59 -14.22 -0.27 14.37
CA LEU A 59 -13.34 -1.36 13.91
C LEU A 59 -11.95 -1.25 14.54
N LEU A 60 -11.43 -0.03 14.65
CA LEU A 60 -10.14 0.22 15.29
C LEU A 60 -10.19 -0.15 16.78
N LEU A 61 -11.25 0.24 17.50
CA LEU A 61 -11.43 -0.11 18.90
C LEU A 61 -11.63 -1.61 19.11
N GLU A 62 -12.41 -2.26 18.25
CA GLU A 62 -12.63 -3.71 18.28
C GLU A 62 -11.28 -4.46 18.13
N SER A 63 -10.38 -3.99 17.28
CA SER A 63 -9.05 -4.58 17.14
C SER A 63 -8.25 -4.60 18.45
N GLY A 64 -8.51 -3.65 19.35
CA GLY A 64 -7.90 -3.59 20.68
C GLY A 64 -8.29 -4.75 21.58
N GLY A 65 -9.50 -5.28 21.42
CA GLY A 65 -9.97 -6.46 22.16
C GLY A 65 -9.61 -7.78 21.51
N LEU A 66 -9.29 -7.79 20.23
CA LEU A 66 -9.03 -9.02 19.45
C LEU A 66 -7.54 -9.32 19.29
N ILE A 67 -6.71 -8.30 19.14
CA ILE A 67 -5.30 -8.42 18.81
C ILE A 67 -4.48 -7.75 19.92
N THR A 68 -3.59 -8.48 20.54
CA THR A 68 -2.72 -7.92 21.57
C THR A 68 -1.67 -6.97 20.97
N ALA A 69 -1.13 -6.07 21.79
CA ALA A 69 -0.04 -5.18 21.37
C ALA A 69 1.20 -5.98 20.91
N GLN A 70 1.44 -7.13 21.54
CA GLN A 70 2.59 -7.98 21.23
C GLN A 70 2.42 -8.68 19.86
N GLU A 71 1.23 -9.19 19.54
CA GLU A 71 0.94 -9.81 18.23
C GLU A 71 1.00 -8.80 17.10
N ALA A 72 0.45 -7.61 17.31
CA ALA A 72 0.38 -6.59 16.29
C ALA A 72 1.72 -5.85 16.11
N GLU A 73 2.63 -5.88 17.11
CA GLU A 73 3.75 -4.94 17.25
C GLU A 73 3.29 -3.47 17.15
N ARG A 74 2.49 -3.18 16.14
CA ARG A 74 1.78 -1.91 15.92
C ARG A 74 0.37 -2.20 15.43
N ARG A 75 -0.62 -1.94 16.27
CA ARG A 75 -2.03 -2.15 15.92
C ARG A 75 -2.48 -1.02 15.00
N VAL A 76 -2.35 -1.23 13.70
CA VAL A 76 -2.66 -0.26 12.64
C VAL A 76 -3.65 -0.86 11.65
N LEU A 77 -4.76 -0.19 11.41
CA LEU A 77 -5.62 -0.45 10.27
C LEU A 77 -5.12 0.35 9.08
N ILE A 78 -4.63 -0.32 8.06
CA ILE A 78 -4.17 0.32 6.83
C ILE A 78 -5.38 0.82 6.04
N LEU A 79 -5.33 2.07 5.59
CA LEU A 79 -6.32 2.63 4.67
C LEU A 79 -5.90 2.25 3.25
N GLU A 80 -6.46 1.18 2.74
CA GLU A 80 -6.06 0.58 1.47
C GLU A 80 -6.94 1.07 0.33
N ASN A 81 -6.34 1.69 -0.69
CA ASN A 81 -7.10 2.19 -1.82
C ASN A 81 -7.78 1.05 -2.59
N PRO A 82 -9.08 1.14 -2.94
CA PRO A 82 -9.78 0.07 -3.66
C PRO A 82 -9.15 -0.32 -4.99
N GLY A 83 -8.41 0.58 -5.64
CA GLY A 83 -7.65 0.27 -6.85
C GLY A 83 -6.28 -0.36 -6.59
N LEU A 84 -5.87 -0.51 -5.31
CA LEU A 84 -4.56 -1.01 -4.87
C LEU A 84 -4.68 -2.10 -3.80
N ILE A 85 -5.80 -2.81 -3.74
CA ILE A 85 -6.05 -3.86 -2.74
C ILE A 85 -4.92 -4.90 -2.74
N GLY A 86 -4.45 -5.25 -1.54
CA GLY A 86 -3.33 -6.18 -1.32
C GLY A 86 -1.94 -5.54 -1.42
N LEU A 87 -1.85 -4.24 -1.68
CA LEU A 87 -0.57 -3.52 -1.75
C LEU A 87 -0.26 -2.68 -0.51
N SER A 88 -1.18 -2.61 0.45
CA SER A 88 -1.03 -1.79 1.68
C SER A 88 -0.75 -0.32 1.39
N GLN A 89 -1.40 0.26 0.39
CA GLN A 89 -1.15 1.61 -0.09
C GLN A 89 -2.43 2.44 -0.18
N ILE A 90 -2.36 3.70 0.25
CA ILE A 90 -3.44 4.67 0.03
C ILE A 90 -3.33 5.33 -1.36
N THR A 91 -2.10 5.52 -1.83
CA THR A 91 -1.75 5.88 -3.21
C THR A 91 -0.51 5.10 -3.63
N GLN A 92 -0.04 5.24 -4.87
CA GLN A 92 1.16 4.58 -5.36
C GLN A 92 2.45 4.96 -4.60
N SER A 93 2.46 6.06 -3.85
CA SER A 93 3.63 6.57 -3.13
C SER A 93 3.36 6.88 -1.67
N LEU A 94 2.13 6.76 -1.20
CA LEU A 94 1.75 7.09 0.17
C LEU A 94 1.15 5.87 0.88
N TYR A 95 1.52 5.76 2.14
CA TYR A 95 0.93 4.87 3.12
C TYR A 95 0.14 5.70 4.13
N ALA A 96 -1.03 5.24 4.54
CA ALA A 96 -1.76 5.83 5.66
C ALA A 96 -2.49 4.74 6.44
N GLY A 97 -2.66 4.97 7.74
CA GLY A 97 -3.38 4.04 8.60
C GLY A 97 -3.81 4.72 9.90
N LEU A 98 -4.72 4.06 10.59
CA LEU A 98 -5.20 4.42 11.92
C LEU A 98 -4.53 3.50 12.94
N GLN A 99 -3.79 4.06 13.86
CA GLN A 99 -3.10 3.31 14.92
C GLN A 99 -3.87 3.41 16.23
N LEU A 100 -4.03 2.27 16.91
CA LEU A 100 -4.55 2.19 18.28
C LEU A 100 -3.45 1.78 19.25
N VAL A 101 -3.29 2.57 20.29
CA VAL A 101 -2.47 2.24 21.45
C VAL A 101 -3.35 2.38 22.68
N LEU A 102 -3.57 1.31 23.41
CA LEU A 102 -4.39 1.30 24.62
C LEU A 102 -3.60 1.78 25.84
N PRO A 103 -4.30 2.18 26.92
CA PRO A 103 -3.64 2.55 28.17
C PRO A 103 -2.65 1.47 28.65
N GLY A 104 -1.43 1.87 28.96
CA GLY A 104 -0.37 0.97 29.41
C GLY A 104 0.39 0.25 28.28
N GLU A 105 -0.04 0.37 27.04
CA GLU A 105 0.69 -0.17 25.89
C GLU A 105 1.79 0.77 25.39
N ALA A 106 2.84 0.18 24.84
CA ALA A 106 3.89 0.90 24.14
C ALA A 106 4.21 0.19 22.82
N ALA A 107 4.18 0.91 21.71
CA ALA A 107 4.65 0.37 20.43
C ALA A 107 6.18 0.30 20.42
N PRO A 108 6.79 -0.81 19.96
CA PRO A 108 8.24 -0.98 19.93
C PRO A 108 8.93 0.11 19.10
N THR A 109 10.13 0.50 19.53
CA THR A 109 10.98 1.42 18.78
C THR A 109 11.41 0.79 17.45
N HIS A 110 11.43 1.58 16.39
CA HIS A 110 11.87 1.16 15.07
C HIS A 110 12.44 2.33 14.27
N ARG A 111 13.16 2.00 13.22
CA ARG A 111 13.65 2.97 12.23
C ARG A 111 13.11 2.62 10.85
N HIS A 112 12.87 3.64 10.05
CA HIS A 112 12.47 3.50 8.66
C HIS A 112 13.01 4.68 7.83
N THR A 113 13.20 4.47 6.54
CA THR A 113 13.65 5.51 5.60
C THR A 113 12.53 6.49 5.18
N PRO A 114 11.25 6.07 5.04
CA PRO A 114 10.17 6.99 4.71
C PRO A 114 9.94 8.00 5.83
N SER A 115 9.62 9.23 5.45
CA SER A 115 9.13 10.24 6.39
C SER A 115 7.78 9.83 6.97
N ALA A 116 7.53 10.12 8.24
CA ALA A 116 6.27 9.82 8.90
C ALA A 116 5.68 11.08 9.55
N LEU A 117 4.37 11.23 9.35
CA LEU A 117 3.53 12.20 10.05
C LEU A 117 2.61 11.44 11.00
N ARG A 118 2.45 11.92 12.21
CA ARG A 118 1.42 11.44 13.14
C ARG A 118 0.46 12.58 13.48
N PHE A 119 -0.82 12.29 13.29
CA PHE A 119 -1.91 13.17 13.71
C PHE A 119 -2.66 12.49 14.86
N VAL A 120 -2.65 13.09 16.03
CA VAL A 120 -3.34 12.55 17.20
C VAL A 120 -4.81 12.95 17.13
N MET A 121 -5.68 11.97 17.00
CA MET A 121 -7.13 12.16 16.91
C MET A 121 -7.78 12.10 18.30
N GLU A 122 -7.40 11.11 19.10
CA GLU A 122 -7.86 10.93 20.48
C GLU A 122 -6.65 10.56 21.35
N SER A 123 -6.45 11.22 22.47
CA SER A 123 -5.40 10.89 23.42
C SER A 123 -5.71 11.38 24.83
N GLN A 124 -5.28 10.58 25.82
CA GLN A 124 -5.21 10.98 27.21
C GLN A 124 -3.83 10.58 27.75
N GLY A 125 -2.86 11.50 27.62
CA GLY A 125 -1.49 11.29 28.09
C GLY A 125 -0.61 10.38 27.21
N GLY A 126 -1.07 10.03 26.02
CA GLY A 126 -0.24 9.33 25.02
C GLY A 126 0.86 10.26 24.47
N PHE A 127 2.01 9.70 24.08
CA PHE A 127 3.11 10.45 23.50
C PHE A 127 3.87 9.61 22.47
N THR A 128 4.63 10.28 21.62
CA THR A 128 5.63 9.66 20.75
C THR A 128 7.02 10.14 21.20
N ALA A 129 8.00 9.25 21.15
CA ALA A 129 9.39 9.62 21.33
C ALA A 129 10.18 9.40 20.02
N VAL A 130 11.00 10.38 19.65
CA VAL A 130 11.90 10.33 18.49
C VAL A 130 13.30 10.66 18.98
N ASP A 131 14.25 9.77 18.77
CA ASP A 131 15.65 9.89 19.25
C ASP A 131 15.76 10.24 20.76
N GLY A 132 14.80 9.74 21.56
CA GLY A 132 14.72 10.00 22.99
C GLY A 132 13.96 11.28 23.38
N GLU A 133 13.61 12.14 22.44
CA GLU A 133 12.78 13.31 22.70
C GLU A 133 11.29 12.96 22.66
N ARG A 134 10.60 13.32 23.72
CA ARG A 134 9.16 13.08 23.87
C ARG A 134 8.37 14.20 23.23
N THR A 135 7.46 13.83 22.33
CA THR A 135 6.49 14.74 21.71
C THR A 135 5.08 14.38 22.20
N ILE A 136 4.32 15.36 22.62
CA ILE A 136 2.96 15.21 23.16
C ILE A 136 1.97 15.62 22.06
#